data_57da1b675b8891f8d7c01e95dc4323bd
#
_entry.id   57da1b675b8891f8d7c01e95dc4323bd
#
_cell.length_a   1.000
_cell.length_b   1.000
_cell.length_c   1.000
_cell.angle_alpha   90.00
_cell.angle_beta   90.00
_cell.angle_gamma   90.00
#
_symmetry.space_group_name_H-M   'P 1'
#
loop_
_entity.id
_entity.type
_entity.pdbx_description
1 polymer ?
#
loop_
_entity_poly.entity_id
_entity_poly.type
_entity_poly.pdbx_seq_one_letter_code
_entity_poly.pdbx_strand_id
1 'polypeptide(L)'
;MCIRDRPYTKTNTLSLVGASTGSNTAGQEIAIVSQSGTSVVVSGDITSYDYYIGEDYTFKFTFSQQFMQIADTSGSRIATKEGRLQIRNWSVSYNDTAFFTTKVEPVGRSASNSTFTGTVVGSGLAGTVNLEDGDYTFAVQSENDKLTVTLENNSHLPCNFINASWEGYYVTASSRV
;
A
#
# COMPACT_ATOMS: atom_id res chain seq x y z
N MET A 1 14.96 15.10 18.34
CA MET A 1 16.33 15.19 17.80
C MET A 1 16.23 15.80 16.41
N CYS A 2 16.47 17.08 16.28
CA CYS A 2 16.45 17.76 15.00
C CYS A 2 17.66 17.30 14.17
N ILE A 3 17.45 16.57 13.11
CA ILE A 3 18.51 16.26 12.15
C ILE A 3 18.71 17.53 11.31
N ARG A 4 19.71 18.34 11.69
CA ARG A 4 20.00 19.65 11.11
C ARG A 4 21.07 19.60 10.02
N ASP A 5 21.49 18.43 9.53
CA ASP A 5 22.77 18.27 8.86
C ASP A 5 22.71 17.92 7.37
N ARG A 6 21.59 18.14 6.69
CA ARG A 6 21.58 18.10 5.22
C ARG A 6 20.96 19.36 4.67
N PRO A 7 21.65 20.07 3.75
CA PRO A 7 21.02 21.12 2.97
C PRO A 7 19.92 20.47 2.12
N TYR A 8 18.70 20.60 2.58
CA TYR A 8 17.52 20.10 1.91
C TYR A 8 17.28 20.96 0.68
N THR A 9 17.62 20.45 -0.49
CA THR A 9 17.17 21.06 -1.75
C THR A 9 15.79 20.51 -2.02
N LYS A 10 14.79 21.29 -1.66
CA LYS A 10 13.41 20.93 -1.66
C LYS A 10 12.83 20.86 -3.06
N THR A 11 12.57 19.68 -3.53
CA THR A 11 11.79 19.42 -4.76
C THR A 11 10.43 18.78 -4.46
N ASN A 12 10.22 18.26 -3.25
CA ASN A 12 9.03 17.49 -2.90
C ASN A 12 8.12 18.26 -1.92
N THR A 13 6.87 17.85 -1.88
CA THR A 13 5.90 18.31 -0.89
C THR A 13 6.31 17.79 0.49
N LEU A 14 6.16 18.61 1.51
CA LEU A 14 6.40 18.21 2.90
C LEU A 14 5.09 17.93 3.60
N SER A 15 5.10 16.91 4.46
CA SER A 15 4.05 16.64 5.44
C SER A 15 4.54 16.91 6.84
N LEU A 16 3.65 17.41 7.67
CA LEU A 16 3.85 17.64 9.08
C LEU A 16 2.86 16.80 9.87
N VAL A 17 3.37 15.96 10.77
CA VAL A 17 2.56 15.02 11.52
C VAL A 17 2.81 15.16 13.01
N GLY A 18 1.75 15.24 13.80
CA GLY A 18 1.84 15.37 15.26
C GLY A 18 2.46 14.11 15.90
N ALA A 19 3.38 14.33 16.84
CA ALA A 19 3.93 13.28 17.70
C ALA A 19 3.00 12.97 18.86
N SER A 20 3.21 11.83 19.53
CA SER A 20 2.36 11.34 20.63
C SER A 20 2.56 12.08 21.97
N THR A 21 3.35 13.15 21.99
CA THR A 21 3.66 13.92 23.19
C THR A 21 2.91 15.24 23.21
N GLY A 22 2.34 15.60 24.35
CA GLY A 22 1.59 16.83 24.53
C GLY A 22 0.08 16.67 24.33
N SER A 23 -0.60 17.75 23.96
CA SER A 23 -2.07 17.77 23.72
C SER A 23 -2.47 17.29 22.34
N ASN A 24 -1.53 16.79 21.54
CA ASN A 24 -1.76 16.37 20.17
C ASN A 24 -2.19 14.92 20.04
N THR A 25 -3.02 14.72 19.04
CA THR A 25 -3.33 13.40 18.53
C THR A 25 -2.15 12.86 17.73
N ALA A 26 -1.55 11.78 18.18
CA ALA A 26 -0.48 11.10 17.44
C ALA A 26 -0.94 10.74 16.03
N GLY A 27 -0.10 11.05 15.03
CA GLY A 27 -0.41 10.75 13.63
C GLY A 27 -1.39 11.72 12.97
N GLN A 28 -1.79 12.80 13.64
CA GLN A 28 -2.62 13.84 13.02
C GLN A 28 -1.77 14.67 12.05
N GLU A 29 -2.22 14.77 10.81
CA GLU A 29 -1.61 15.64 9.82
C GLU A 29 -1.91 17.11 10.13
N ILE A 30 -0.87 17.94 10.14
CA ILE A 30 -0.96 19.39 10.36
C ILE A 30 -0.89 20.09 9.00
N ALA A 31 -1.94 20.82 8.65
CA ALA A 31 -2.03 21.47 7.35
C ALA A 31 -0.94 22.54 7.15
N ILE A 32 -0.14 22.39 6.11
CA ILE A 32 0.85 23.37 5.67
C ILE A 32 0.18 24.39 4.77
N VAL A 33 0.20 25.64 5.17
CA VAL A 33 -0.38 26.78 4.42
C VAL A 33 0.56 27.24 3.32
N SER A 34 1.84 27.36 3.64
CA SER A 34 2.85 27.73 2.65
C SER A 34 4.22 27.21 3.03
N GLN A 35 5.07 27.13 2.04
CA GLN A 35 6.39 26.56 2.17
C GLN A 35 7.36 27.35 1.26
N SER A 36 8.42 27.90 1.84
CA SER A 36 9.43 28.69 1.11
C SER A 36 10.82 28.45 1.70
N GLY A 37 11.74 27.97 0.89
CA GLY A 37 13.10 27.68 1.34
C GLY A 37 13.14 26.75 2.55
N THR A 38 13.67 27.24 3.67
CA THR A 38 13.75 26.52 4.95
C THR A 38 12.57 26.78 5.89
N SER A 39 11.59 27.57 5.46
CA SER A 39 10.46 27.98 6.28
C SER A 39 9.17 27.27 5.85
N VAL A 40 8.45 26.76 6.84
CA VAL A 40 7.12 26.15 6.69
C VAL A 40 6.15 26.94 7.55
N VAL A 41 5.05 27.39 6.95
CA VAL A 41 3.97 28.08 7.64
C VAL A 41 2.78 27.12 7.77
N VAL A 42 2.31 26.93 8.97
CA VAL A 42 1.18 26.06 9.29
C VAL A 42 -0.03 26.85 9.74
N SER A 43 -1.20 26.19 9.71
CA SER A 43 -2.43 26.77 10.24
C SER A 43 -2.50 26.55 11.75
N GLY A 44 -2.66 27.63 12.51
CA GLY A 44 -2.79 27.60 13.97
C GLY A 44 -1.44 27.70 14.71
N ASP A 45 -1.54 27.70 16.04
CA ASP A 45 -0.37 27.73 16.95
C ASP A 45 0.02 26.30 17.32
N ILE A 46 1.20 25.88 16.89
CA ILE A 46 1.79 24.55 17.17
C ILE A 46 3.00 24.62 18.10
N THR A 47 3.24 25.75 18.78
CA THR A 47 4.43 25.93 19.62
C THR A 47 4.46 24.98 20.83
N SER A 48 3.29 24.50 21.28
CA SER A 48 3.17 23.53 22.38
C SER A 48 3.14 22.08 21.93
N TYR A 49 3.39 21.82 20.65
CA TYR A 49 3.22 20.50 20.06
C TYR A 49 4.56 19.91 19.60
N ASP A 50 4.74 18.62 19.85
CA ASP A 50 5.80 17.85 19.19
C ASP A 50 5.30 17.35 17.83
N TYR A 51 6.16 17.43 16.82
CA TYR A 51 5.80 17.04 15.46
C TYR A 51 7.00 16.46 14.71
N TYR A 52 6.66 15.66 13.72
CA TYR A 52 7.60 15.16 12.72
C TYR A 52 7.35 15.88 11.39
N ILE A 53 8.43 16.25 10.71
CA ILE A 53 8.40 16.79 9.36
C ILE A 53 9.10 15.82 8.42
N GLY A 54 8.46 15.49 7.30
CA GLY A 54 9.00 14.58 6.31
C GLY A 54 8.64 14.98 4.89
N GLU A 55 9.30 14.38 3.91
CA GLU A 55 8.89 14.47 2.51
C GLU A 55 7.83 13.45 2.18
N ASP A 56 6.82 13.86 1.44
CA ASP A 56 5.83 12.97 0.90
C ASP A 56 6.44 12.11 -0.21
N TYR A 57 6.25 10.82 -0.11
CA TYR A 57 6.53 9.88 -1.19
C TYR A 57 5.40 8.86 -1.30
N THR A 58 5.17 8.37 -2.50
CA THR A 58 4.25 7.27 -2.71
C THR A 58 5.00 5.96 -2.78
N PHE A 59 4.80 5.10 -1.80
CA PHE A 59 5.21 3.71 -1.92
C PHE A 59 4.36 3.04 -3.00
N LYS A 60 5.02 2.34 -3.91
CA LYS A 60 4.35 1.59 -4.98
C LYS A 60 5.05 0.28 -5.24
N PHE A 61 4.30 -0.81 -5.16
CA PHE A 61 4.77 -2.15 -5.51
C PHE A 61 3.82 -2.79 -6.51
N THR A 62 4.32 -3.16 -7.69
CA THR A 62 3.54 -3.84 -8.72
C THR A 62 3.95 -5.29 -8.80
N PHE A 63 3.00 -6.19 -8.67
CA PHE A 63 3.24 -7.63 -8.77
C PHE A 63 3.57 -8.02 -10.20
N SER A 64 4.50 -8.98 -10.33
CA SER A 64 4.77 -9.62 -11.61
C SER A 64 3.60 -10.50 -12.04
N GLN A 65 3.57 -10.87 -13.31
CA GLN A 65 2.56 -11.78 -13.85
C GLN A 65 2.63 -13.15 -13.16
N GLN A 66 1.46 -13.69 -12.79
CA GLN A 66 1.32 -14.99 -12.15
C GLN A 66 1.20 -16.10 -13.17
N PHE A 67 1.82 -17.24 -12.88
CA PHE A 67 1.76 -18.43 -13.71
C PHE A 67 1.40 -19.65 -12.87
N MET A 68 0.64 -20.55 -13.48
CA MET A 68 0.47 -21.90 -12.94
C MET A 68 1.79 -22.65 -13.07
N GLN A 69 2.20 -23.33 -12.01
CA GLN A 69 3.39 -24.17 -12.00
C GLN A 69 2.96 -25.65 -12.09
N ILE A 70 3.55 -26.37 -13.01
CA ILE A 70 3.39 -27.82 -13.14
C ILE A 70 4.73 -28.49 -12.84
N ALA A 71 4.67 -29.72 -12.29
CA ALA A 71 5.86 -30.53 -12.11
C ALA A 71 6.27 -31.13 -13.46
N ASP A 72 7.53 -30.98 -13.81
CA ASP A 72 8.15 -31.71 -14.92
C ASP A 72 8.43 -33.16 -14.52
N THR A 73 8.74 -34.01 -15.51
CA THR A 73 9.12 -35.42 -15.31
C THR A 73 10.31 -35.60 -14.39
N SER A 74 11.16 -34.59 -14.23
CA SER A 74 12.28 -34.54 -13.28
C SER A 74 11.91 -34.07 -11.88
N GLY A 75 10.63 -33.70 -11.63
CA GLY A 75 10.16 -33.13 -10.37
C GLY A 75 10.40 -31.62 -10.21
N SER A 76 11.00 -30.97 -11.19
CA SER A 76 11.17 -29.51 -11.19
C SER A 76 9.84 -28.81 -11.50
N ARG A 77 9.61 -27.68 -10.82
CA ARG A 77 8.42 -26.85 -11.08
C ARG A 77 8.71 -25.83 -12.18
N ILE A 78 7.95 -25.92 -13.27
CA ILE A 78 8.04 -24.99 -14.39
C ILE A 78 6.74 -24.22 -14.56
N ALA A 79 6.84 -22.96 -14.93
CA ALA A 79 5.69 -22.12 -15.24
C ALA A 79 5.09 -22.56 -16.59
N THR A 80 3.79 -22.90 -16.61
CA THR A 80 3.10 -23.18 -17.86
C THR A 80 2.43 -21.93 -18.41
N LYS A 81 2.55 -21.74 -19.73
CA LYS A 81 1.82 -20.72 -20.49
C LYS A 81 0.67 -21.33 -21.31
N GLU A 82 0.55 -22.64 -21.28
CA GLU A 82 -0.55 -23.33 -21.95
C GLU A 82 -1.82 -23.22 -21.12
N GLY A 83 -2.94 -22.93 -21.78
CA GLY A 83 -4.21 -22.75 -21.08
C GLY A 83 -4.48 -21.32 -20.62
N ARG A 84 -5.57 -21.16 -19.89
CA ARG A 84 -6.08 -19.90 -19.41
C ARG A 84 -6.12 -19.91 -17.88
N LEU A 85 -5.39 -18.99 -17.27
CA LEU A 85 -5.43 -18.73 -15.84
C LEU A 85 -6.27 -17.49 -15.57
N GLN A 86 -7.39 -17.65 -14.89
CA GLN A 86 -8.24 -16.58 -14.43
C GLN A 86 -8.07 -16.40 -12.93
N ILE A 87 -7.52 -15.26 -12.52
CA ILE A 87 -7.35 -14.89 -11.12
C ILE A 87 -8.69 -14.34 -10.62
N ARG A 88 -9.17 -14.89 -9.51
CA ARG A 88 -10.43 -14.49 -8.88
C ARG A 88 -10.22 -13.49 -7.76
N ASN A 89 -9.42 -13.86 -6.80
CA ASN A 89 -9.13 -13.06 -5.61
C ASN A 89 -7.62 -12.97 -5.40
N TRP A 90 -7.23 -11.92 -4.73
CA TRP A 90 -5.89 -11.70 -4.25
C TRP A 90 -5.93 -11.42 -2.75
N SER A 91 -5.00 -11.98 -2.01
CA SER A 91 -4.87 -11.77 -0.57
C SER A 91 -3.47 -11.31 -0.24
N VAL A 92 -3.35 -10.29 0.59
CA VAL A 92 -2.09 -9.74 1.06
C VAL A 92 -2.06 -9.84 2.57
N SER A 93 -1.02 -10.52 3.10
CA SER A 93 -0.76 -10.60 4.54
C SER A 93 0.07 -9.40 4.96
N TYR A 94 -0.34 -8.74 6.01
CA TYR A 94 0.30 -7.54 6.52
C TYR A 94 0.47 -7.61 8.05
N ASN A 95 1.42 -6.83 8.57
CA ASN A 95 1.69 -6.69 9.99
C ASN A 95 2.01 -5.23 10.32
N ASP A 96 1.62 -4.76 11.51
CA ASP A 96 1.87 -3.38 11.96
C ASP A 96 1.47 -2.33 10.89
N THR A 97 0.31 -2.51 10.27
CA THR A 97 -0.14 -1.73 9.13
C THR A 97 -1.35 -0.88 9.48
N ALA A 98 -1.30 0.40 9.11
CA ALA A 98 -2.40 1.34 9.31
C ALA A 98 -3.15 1.70 8.03
N PHE A 99 -2.45 1.79 6.89
CA PHE A 99 -3.06 2.25 5.64
C PHE A 99 -2.35 1.70 4.41
N PHE A 100 -3.12 1.29 3.42
CA PHE A 100 -2.68 1.06 2.05
C PHE A 100 -3.86 1.00 1.08
N THR A 101 -3.58 1.15 -0.21
CA THR A 101 -4.55 1.00 -1.29
C THR A 101 -4.09 -0.11 -2.23
N THR A 102 -5.02 -0.98 -2.61
CA THR A 102 -4.81 -1.97 -3.67
C THR A 102 -5.43 -1.45 -4.95
N LYS A 103 -4.70 -1.53 -6.03
CA LYS A 103 -5.14 -1.12 -7.37
C LYS A 103 -5.12 -2.32 -8.30
N VAL A 104 -6.25 -2.61 -8.90
CA VAL A 104 -6.44 -3.69 -9.87
C VAL A 104 -6.75 -3.06 -11.22
N GLU A 105 -5.88 -3.25 -12.20
CA GLU A 105 -6.01 -2.68 -13.55
C GLU A 105 -6.13 -3.81 -14.59
N PRO A 106 -7.36 -4.26 -14.88
CA PRO A 106 -7.59 -5.21 -15.95
C PRO A 106 -7.60 -4.52 -17.31
N VAL A 107 -7.02 -5.15 -18.32
CA VAL A 107 -7.08 -4.63 -19.70
C VAL A 107 -8.51 -4.62 -20.22
N GLY A 108 -8.94 -3.50 -20.77
CA GLY A 108 -10.28 -3.32 -21.34
C GLY A 108 -11.41 -3.07 -20.33
N ARG A 109 -11.10 -2.89 -19.06
CA ARG A 109 -12.05 -2.48 -18.01
C ARG A 109 -11.47 -1.36 -17.17
N SER A 110 -12.34 -0.63 -16.47
CA SER A 110 -11.91 0.41 -15.52
C SER A 110 -11.11 -0.21 -14.36
N ALA A 111 -10.10 0.51 -13.90
CA ALA A 111 -9.36 0.13 -12.70
C ALA A 111 -10.27 0.12 -11.47
N SER A 112 -10.03 -0.81 -10.56
CA SER A 112 -10.70 -0.91 -9.26
C SER A 112 -9.70 -0.64 -8.15
N ASN A 113 -10.04 0.25 -7.24
CA ASN A 113 -9.23 0.56 -6.06
C ASN A 113 -9.98 0.09 -4.81
N SER A 114 -9.25 -0.54 -3.91
CA SER A 114 -9.74 -0.89 -2.57
C SER A 114 -8.76 -0.35 -1.54
N THR A 115 -9.27 0.36 -0.54
CA THR A 115 -8.45 0.97 0.51
C THR A 115 -8.63 0.21 1.81
N PHE A 116 -7.51 -0.14 2.42
CA PHE A 116 -7.43 -0.66 3.77
C PHE A 116 -7.13 0.50 4.73
N THR A 117 -7.88 0.58 5.80
CA THR A 117 -7.62 1.49 6.93
C THR A 117 -7.69 0.67 8.20
N GLY A 118 -6.64 0.72 9.02
CA GLY A 118 -6.52 -0.02 10.29
C GLY A 118 -7.51 0.42 11.37
N THR A 119 -8.64 1.01 11.00
CA THR A 119 -9.66 1.46 11.95
C THR A 119 -10.79 0.43 12.01
N VAL A 120 -10.75 -0.44 13.01
CA VAL A 120 -11.89 -1.30 13.35
C VAL A 120 -12.85 -0.50 14.20
N VAL A 121 -14.12 -0.44 13.79
CA VAL A 121 -15.17 0.25 14.55
C VAL A 121 -15.26 -0.32 15.95
N GLY A 122 -14.97 0.51 16.96
CA GLY A 122 -15.08 0.18 18.38
C GLY A 122 -13.79 -0.25 19.09
N SER A 123 -12.65 -0.40 18.39
CA SER A 123 -11.39 -0.81 19.02
C SER A 123 -10.35 0.32 19.18
N GLY A 124 -10.54 1.44 18.50
CA GLY A 124 -9.56 2.53 18.50
C GLY A 124 -9.76 3.52 19.65
N LEU A 125 -8.67 3.86 20.33
CA LEU A 125 -8.63 5.05 21.17
C LEU A 125 -8.50 6.27 20.25
N ALA A 126 -9.37 7.26 20.45
CA ALA A 126 -9.26 8.53 19.72
C ALA A 126 -7.88 9.14 19.97
N GLY A 127 -7.17 9.46 18.89
CA GLY A 127 -5.86 10.05 18.99
C GLY A 127 -4.66 9.10 18.93
N THR A 128 -4.88 7.83 18.58
CA THR A 128 -3.80 6.88 18.33
C THR A 128 -3.90 6.34 16.91
N VAL A 129 -2.74 6.05 16.29
CA VAL A 129 -2.69 5.31 15.03
C VAL A 129 -2.89 3.84 15.35
N ASN A 130 -4.00 3.26 14.87
CA ASN A 130 -4.23 1.83 15.00
C ASN A 130 -3.38 1.08 13.99
N LEU A 131 -2.56 0.16 14.49
CA LEU A 131 -1.80 -0.79 13.69
C LEU A 131 -2.49 -2.15 13.80
N GLU A 132 -2.69 -2.80 12.67
CA GLU A 132 -3.35 -4.09 12.59
C GLU A 132 -2.50 -5.11 11.84
N ASP A 133 -2.73 -6.38 12.19
CA ASP A 133 -2.13 -7.55 11.57
C ASP A 133 -3.24 -8.40 10.95
N GLY A 134 -3.00 -8.99 9.79
CA GLY A 134 -3.97 -9.88 9.18
C GLY A 134 -3.79 -10.09 7.70
N ASP A 135 -4.88 -10.53 7.07
CA ASP A 135 -4.97 -10.78 5.64
C ASP A 135 -6.06 -9.90 5.02
N TYR A 136 -5.70 -9.15 4.00
CA TYR A 136 -6.63 -8.34 3.23
C TYR A 136 -6.89 -8.96 1.86
N THR A 137 -8.13 -9.40 1.64
CA THR A 137 -8.53 -10.06 0.39
C THR A 137 -9.38 -9.12 -0.46
N PHE A 138 -9.06 -9.03 -1.74
CA PHE A 138 -9.78 -8.21 -2.71
C PHE A 138 -10.01 -8.97 -4.02
N ALA A 139 -11.11 -8.62 -4.70
CA ALA A 139 -11.51 -9.25 -5.95
C ALA A 139 -10.70 -8.70 -7.13
N VAL A 140 -10.32 -9.60 -8.04
CA VAL A 140 -9.55 -9.28 -9.24
C VAL A 140 -10.31 -9.64 -10.51
N GLN A 141 -10.80 -10.86 -10.62
CA GLN A 141 -11.66 -11.38 -11.69
C GLN A 141 -11.16 -11.08 -13.11
N SER A 142 -9.88 -11.36 -13.37
CA SER A 142 -9.24 -11.13 -14.67
C SER A 142 -8.29 -12.25 -15.06
N GLU A 143 -7.97 -12.34 -16.36
CA GLU A 143 -6.91 -13.21 -16.85
C GLU A 143 -5.54 -12.72 -16.39
N ASN A 144 -4.63 -13.64 -16.10
CA ASN A 144 -3.31 -13.33 -15.57
C ASN A 144 -2.42 -12.47 -16.50
N ASP A 145 -2.63 -12.58 -17.81
CA ASP A 145 -1.90 -11.83 -18.84
C ASP A 145 -2.48 -10.44 -19.14
N LYS A 146 -3.70 -10.20 -18.64
CA LYS A 146 -4.46 -8.95 -18.85
C LYS A 146 -4.71 -8.19 -17.54
N LEU A 147 -3.79 -8.32 -16.60
CA LEU A 147 -3.97 -7.84 -15.24
C LEU A 147 -2.70 -7.22 -14.71
N THR A 148 -2.86 -6.06 -14.10
CA THR A 148 -1.83 -5.45 -13.24
C THR A 148 -2.42 -5.27 -11.85
N VAL A 149 -1.71 -5.77 -10.84
CA VAL A 149 -2.06 -5.57 -9.42
C VAL A 149 -0.96 -4.78 -8.77
N THR A 150 -1.34 -3.70 -8.10
CA THR A 150 -0.41 -2.78 -7.45
C THR A 150 -0.86 -2.51 -6.01
N LEU A 151 0.11 -2.47 -5.10
CA LEU A 151 -0.07 -1.94 -3.74
C LEU A 151 0.52 -0.53 -3.71
N GLU A 152 -0.23 0.40 -3.17
CA GLU A 152 0.19 1.80 -3.05
C GLU A 152 -0.06 2.31 -1.63
N ASN A 153 0.85 3.14 -1.13
CA ASN A 153 0.64 3.93 0.07
C ASN A 153 1.18 5.34 -0.17
N ASN A 154 0.29 6.29 -0.21
CA ASN A 154 0.59 7.72 -0.36
C ASN A 154 0.37 8.50 0.94
N SER A 155 0.24 7.79 2.05
CA SER A 155 0.02 8.35 3.38
C SER A 155 1.32 8.28 4.21
N HIS A 156 1.43 9.11 5.24
CA HIS A 156 2.46 9.01 6.28
C HIS A 156 2.29 7.80 7.19
N LEU A 157 1.16 7.10 7.10
CA LEU A 157 0.85 5.93 7.91
C LEU A 157 1.66 4.71 7.46
N PRO A 158 2.12 3.84 8.38
CA PRO A 158 2.95 2.70 8.05
C PRO A 158 2.18 1.61 7.31
N CYS A 159 2.88 0.90 6.44
CA CYS A 159 2.45 -0.34 5.83
C CYS A 159 3.61 -1.33 5.75
N ASN A 160 3.36 -2.56 6.16
CA ASN A 160 4.34 -3.64 6.12
C ASN A 160 3.69 -4.90 5.57
N PHE A 161 4.17 -5.36 4.41
CA PHE A 161 3.63 -6.53 3.71
C PHE A 161 4.56 -7.72 3.89
N ILE A 162 4.00 -8.85 4.32
CA ILE A 162 4.74 -10.09 4.62
C ILE A 162 4.68 -11.03 3.43
N ASN A 163 3.47 -11.23 2.91
CA ASN A 163 3.19 -12.23 1.88
C ASN A 163 2.04 -11.77 0.99
N ALA A 164 1.97 -12.35 -0.19
CA ALA A 164 0.80 -12.23 -1.07
C ALA A 164 0.48 -13.57 -1.71
N SER A 165 -0.79 -13.89 -1.77
CA SER A 165 -1.32 -15.08 -2.40
C SER A 165 -2.47 -14.73 -3.33
N TRP A 166 -2.78 -15.61 -4.25
CA TRP A 166 -3.89 -15.45 -5.17
C TRP A 166 -4.63 -16.77 -5.36
N GLU A 167 -5.91 -16.65 -5.66
CA GLU A 167 -6.81 -17.77 -5.96
C GLU A 167 -7.41 -17.57 -7.34
N GLY A 168 -7.52 -18.66 -8.10
CA GLY A 168 -8.05 -18.58 -9.46
C GLY A 168 -8.40 -19.92 -10.05
N TYR A 169 -8.89 -19.88 -11.29
CA TYR A 169 -9.23 -21.06 -12.08
C TYR A 169 -8.26 -21.20 -13.24
N TYR A 170 -7.77 -22.42 -13.42
CA TYR A 170 -6.95 -22.78 -14.56
C TYR A 170 -7.72 -23.71 -15.48
N VAL A 171 -7.80 -23.34 -16.74
CA VAL A 171 -8.42 -24.15 -17.79
C VAL A 171 -7.34 -24.51 -18.82
N THR A 172 -7.10 -25.80 -18.99
CA THR A 172 -6.14 -26.29 -19.98
C THR A 172 -6.61 -25.95 -21.39
N ALA A 173 -5.67 -25.67 -22.28
CA ALA A 173 -6.00 -25.54 -23.70
C ALA A 173 -6.53 -26.89 -24.23
N SER A 174 -7.66 -26.84 -24.93
CA SER A 174 -8.15 -28.06 -25.61
C SER A 174 -7.18 -28.35 -26.75
N SER A 175 -6.51 -29.49 -26.70
CA SER A 175 -5.75 -29.98 -27.83
C SER A 175 -6.78 -30.42 -28.92
N ARG A 176 -6.97 -29.58 -29.92
CA ARG A 176 -7.57 -30.02 -31.17
C ARG A 176 -6.46 -30.72 -31.96
N VAL A 177 -6.56 -32.01 -32.08
CA VAL A 177 -5.82 -32.80 -33.06
C VAL A 177 -6.51 -32.68 -34.40
#